data_d1b406ab97e2629474a53615abc7c146
#
_entry.id   d1b406ab97e2629474a53615abc7c146
#
_cell.length_a   1.000
_cell.length_b   1.000
_cell.length_c   1.000
_cell.angle_alpha   90.00
_cell.angle_beta   90.00
_cell.angle_gamma   90.00
#
_symmetry.space_group_name_H-M   'P 1'
#
loop_
_entity.id
_entity.type
_entity.pdbx_description
1 polymer ?
#
loop_
_entity_poly.entity_id
_entity_poly.type
_entity_poly.pdbx_seq_one_letter_code
_entity_poly.pdbx_strand_id
1 'polypeptide(L)'
;LKYKQKQVIDNLTRIGKIQMEEVLPILGSEHTQFYRNKLEFTFSNKKWLTEEQVQSGESFDCMNGVGFHIPGMFDKVLDIHKCWLQDDISNRIRLAIKDYCLTHEGYPFFDLRNQEGFIRTLMIRTASTGDLMVVVVFFHEDKERREALLSYVAEQFPEITSLQYVINGKCNDTITDQEILVYKGKDHIIEEMEGLKFKVGPKSFYQTNSAQAYNLYKIARSFAQLTGNELVYDLYTGTGTIANFVSR
;
A
#
# COMPACT_ATOMS: atom_id res chain seq x y z
N LEU A 1 8.74 -20.00 -5.95
CA LEU A 1 10.15 -19.60 -6.09
C LEU A 1 10.77 -20.13 -7.39
N LYS A 2 10.68 -21.44 -7.68
CA LYS A 2 11.31 -22.09 -8.86
C LYS A 2 11.03 -21.34 -10.18
N TYR A 3 9.79 -20.98 -10.46
CA TYR A 3 9.44 -20.24 -11.69
C TYR A 3 9.99 -18.81 -11.72
N LYS A 4 10.05 -18.13 -10.56
CA LYS A 4 10.66 -16.80 -10.47
C LYS A 4 12.16 -16.84 -10.76
N GLN A 5 12.86 -17.82 -10.21
CA GLN A 5 14.29 -18.03 -10.50
C GLN A 5 14.51 -18.34 -11.98
N LYS A 6 13.71 -19.24 -12.55
CA LYS A 6 13.77 -19.58 -13.97
C LYS A 6 13.54 -18.35 -14.86
N GLN A 7 12.58 -17.50 -14.53
CA GLN A 7 12.31 -16.27 -15.28
C GLN A 7 13.52 -15.32 -15.30
N VAL A 8 14.20 -15.15 -14.16
CA VAL A 8 15.43 -14.34 -14.08
C VAL A 8 16.52 -14.95 -14.95
N ILE A 9 16.77 -16.25 -14.83
CA ILE A 9 17.76 -16.97 -15.64
C ILE A 9 17.44 -16.83 -17.12
N ASP A 10 16.20 -17.09 -17.55
CA ASP A 10 15.78 -16.99 -18.94
C ASP A 10 15.96 -15.56 -19.49
N ASN A 11 15.64 -14.53 -18.70
CA ASN A 11 15.83 -13.14 -19.13
C ASN A 11 17.32 -12.79 -19.31
N LEU A 12 18.16 -13.18 -18.37
CA LEU A 12 19.60 -12.90 -18.44
C LEU A 12 20.26 -13.67 -19.60
N THR A 13 19.94 -14.95 -19.78
CA THR A 13 20.57 -15.78 -20.81
C THR A 13 20.02 -15.56 -22.20
N ARG A 14 18.67 -15.49 -22.35
CA ARG A 14 18.02 -15.46 -23.68
C ARG A 14 17.90 -14.03 -24.21
N ILE A 15 17.56 -13.06 -23.35
CA ILE A 15 17.40 -11.65 -23.75
C ILE A 15 18.71 -10.91 -23.55
N GLY A 16 19.30 -10.96 -22.36
CA GLY A 16 20.54 -10.29 -22.01
C GLY A 16 21.79 -10.89 -22.65
N LYS A 17 21.71 -12.13 -23.18
CA LYS A 17 22.84 -12.88 -23.75
C LYS A 17 24.04 -13.02 -22.81
N ILE A 18 23.76 -12.99 -21.51
CA ILE A 18 24.77 -13.08 -20.45
C ILE A 18 25.07 -14.57 -20.18
N GLN A 19 26.35 -14.94 -20.21
CA GLN A 19 26.82 -16.22 -19.71
C GLN A 19 27.07 -16.08 -18.21
N MET A 20 26.38 -16.89 -17.41
CA MET A 20 26.52 -16.89 -15.97
C MET A 20 27.36 -18.11 -15.56
N GLU A 21 28.41 -17.88 -14.77
CA GLU A 21 29.25 -18.96 -14.22
C GLU A 21 28.53 -19.71 -13.11
N GLU A 22 27.84 -18.97 -12.25
CA GLU A 22 27.08 -19.52 -11.13
C GLU A 22 25.77 -18.77 -10.95
N VAL A 23 24.73 -19.49 -10.55
CA VAL A 23 23.43 -18.92 -10.14
C VAL A 23 23.06 -19.46 -8.77
N LEU A 24 23.16 -18.61 -7.77
CA LEU A 24 22.76 -18.97 -6.41
C LEU A 24 21.24 -19.22 -6.33
N PRO A 25 20.79 -20.09 -5.40
CA PRO A 25 19.36 -20.32 -5.17
C PRO A 25 18.65 -19.01 -4.78
N ILE A 26 17.44 -18.82 -5.32
CA ILE A 26 16.61 -17.67 -4.95
C ILE A 26 16.28 -17.68 -3.46
N LEU A 27 16.55 -16.56 -2.79
CA LEU A 27 16.17 -16.37 -1.39
C LEU A 27 14.68 -16.10 -1.28
N GLY A 28 13.95 -16.99 -0.62
CA GLY A 28 12.52 -16.81 -0.33
C GLY A 28 12.26 -15.87 0.83
N SER A 29 11.07 -15.27 0.85
CA SER A 29 10.61 -14.57 2.04
C SER A 29 10.25 -15.57 3.14
N GLU A 30 10.64 -15.29 4.37
CA GLU A 30 10.28 -16.08 5.54
C GLU A 30 8.76 -16.04 5.78
N HIS A 31 8.20 -14.84 5.71
CA HIS A 31 6.77 -14.63 5.86
C HIS A 31 6.10 -14.54 4.49
N THR A 32 5.06 -15.33 4.27
CA THR A 32 4.22 -15.32 3.06
C THR A 32 2.88 -14.63 3.27
N GLN A 33 2.55 -14.30 4.53
CA GLN A 33 1.37 -13.53 4.95
C GLN A 33 1.82 -12.38 5.85
N PHE A 34 1.01 -11.32 5.91
CA PHE A 34 1.23 -10.13 6.76
C PHE A 34 2.60 -9.47 6.59
N TYR A 35 3.15 -9.54 5.39
CA TYR A 35 4.49 -9.03 5.09
C TYR A 35 4.50 -7.62 4.48
N ARG A 36 3.34 -7.12 4.01
CA ARG A 36 3.27 -5.81 3.38
C ARG A 36 3.09 -4.71 4.41
N ASN A 37 3.88 -3.66 4.26
CA ASN A 37 3.78 -2.45 5.09
C ASN A 37 2.96 -1.33 4.42
N LYS A 38 2.48 -1.50 3.19
CA LYS A 38 1.62 -0.54 2.49
C LYS A 38 0.57 -1.26 1.66
N LEU A 39 -0.70 -0.87 1.83
CA LEU A 39 -1.80 -1.24 0.95
C LEU A 39 -2.66 -0.01 0.64
N GLU A 40 -3.25 -0.03 -0.55
CA GLU A 40 -4.23 0.94 -1.02
C GLU A 40 -5.50 0.18 -1.40
N PHE A 41 -6.63 0.60 -0.84
CA PHE A 41 -7.93 -0.01 -1.07
C PHE A 41 -8.84 1.01 -1.76
N THR A 42 -9.54 0.57 -2.79
CA THR A 42 -10.50 1.40 -3.51
C THR A 42 -11.91 1.18 -2.97
N PHE A 43 -12.64 2.28 -2.76
CA PHE A 43 -14.09 2.28 -2.55
C PHE A 43 -14.78 2.40 -3.88
N SER A 44 -15.69 1.49 -4.20
CA SER A 44 -16.42 1.52 -5.46
C SER A 44 -17.89 1.14 -5.24
N ASN A 45 -18.78 1.81 -5.98
CA ASN A 45 -20.19 1.45 -6.05
C ASN A 45 -20.45 0.25 -6.98
N LYS A 46 -19.38 -0.40 -7.47
CA LYS A 46 -19.44 -1.56 -8.38
C LYS A 46 -18.55 -2.69 -7.87
N LYS A 47 -19.00 -3.40 -6.83
CA LYS A 47 -18.30 -4.59 -6.38
C LYS A 47 -18.32 -5.70 -7.42
N TRP A 48 -17.23 -6.44 -7.49
CA TRP A 48 -17.15 -7.68 -8.25
C TRP A 48 -17.99 -8.77 -7.58
N LEU A 49 -18.88 -9.41 -8.33
CA LEU A 49 -19.62 -10.58 -7.86
C LEU A 49 -18.87 -11.85 -8.24
N THR A 50 -18.79 -12.79 -7.31
CA THR A 50 -18.23 -14.12 -7.59
C THR A 50 -19.13 -14.90 -8.55
N GLU A 51 -18.60 -15.94 -9.16
CA GLU A 51 -19.37 -16.79 -10.06
C GLU A 51 -20.59 -17.41 -9.35
N GLU A 52 -20.43 -17.83 -8.09
CA GLU A 52 -21.52 -18.34 -7.25
C GLU A 52 -22.61 -17.29 -7.04
N GLN A 53 -22.24 -16.04 -6.75
CA GLN A 53 -23.18 -14.93 -6.59
C GLN A 53 -23.92 -14.59 -7.90
N VAL A 54 -23.24 -14.69 -9.03
CA VAL A 54 -23.88 -14.49 -10.34
C VAL A 54 -24.84 -15.63 -10.67
N GLN A 55 -24.46 -16.88 -10.38
CA GLN A 55 -25.27 -18.07 -10.65
C GLN A 55 -26.47 -18.19 -9.71
N SER A 56 -26.41 -17.66 -8.49
CA SER A 56 -27.55 -17.66 -7.55
C SER A 56 -28.73 -16.86 -8.06
N GLY A 57 -28.54 -15.95 -9.01
CA GLY A 57 -29.56 -15.04 -9.51
C GLY A 57 -30.11 -14.06 -8.48
N GLU A 58 -29.43 -13.95 -7.33
CA GLU A 58 -29.81 -12.97 -6.29
C GLU A 58 -29.58 -11.55 -6.77
N SER A 59 -30.53 -10.67 -6.50
CA SER A 59 -30.34 -9.24 -6.64
C SER A 59 -29.64 -8.69 -5.39
N PHE A 60 -28.63 -7.87 -5.60
CA PHE A 60 -27.93 -7.21 -4.50
C PHE A 60 -28.35 -5.75 -4.43
N ASP A 61 -29.03 -5.37 -3.36
CA ASP A 61 -29.48 -3.98 -3.15
C ASP A 61 -28.29 -3.01 -2.96
N CYS A 62 -27.15 -3.53 -2.48
CA CYS A 62 -25.93 -2.76 -2.29
C CYS A 62 -24.77 -3.35 -3.10
N MET A 63 -24.30 -2.57 -4.08
CA MET A 63 -23.12 -2.90 -4.89
C MET A 63 -21.84 -2.22 -4.43
N ASN A 64 -21.84 -1.61 -3.23
CA ASN A 64 -20.67 -0.99 -2.64
C ASN A 64 -19.65 -2.03 -2.18
N GLY A 65 -18.39 -1.83 -2.57
CA GLY A 65 -17.29 -2.70 -2.19
C GLY A 65 -16.02 -1.92 -1.87
N VAL A 66 -15.18 -2.49 -0.98
CA VAL A 66 -13.88 -1.93 -0.62
C VAL A 66 -12.81 -3.00 -0.75
N GLY A 67 -11.82 -2.75 -1.61
CA GLY A 67 -10.73 -3.70 -1.81
C GLY A 67 -9.88 -3.39 -3.01
N PHE A 68 -9.60 -4.39 -3.84
CA PHE A 68 -8.69 -4.27 -4.99
C PHE A 68 -9.42 -4.36 -6.31
N HIS A 69 -8.91 -3.64 -7.31
CA HIS A 69 -9.41 -3.75 -8.68
C HIS A 69 -9.21 -5.15 -9.25
N ILE A 70 -10.19 -5.56 -10.05
CA ILE A 70 -10.08 -6.80 -10.82
C ILE A 70 -9.23 -6.54 -12.08
N PRO A 71 -8.22 -7.36 -12.36
CA PRO A 71 -7.41 -7.23 -13.57
C PRO A 71 -8.28 -7.18 -14.83
N GLY A 72 -8.07 -6.17 -15.68
CA GLY A 72 -8.84 -5.96 -16.90
C GLY A 72 -10.21 -5.29 -16.73
N MET A 73 -10.65 -5.04 -15.50
CA MET A 73 -11.93 -4.39 -15.19
C MET A 73 -11.72 -3.22 -14.24
N PHE A 74 -11.33 -2.09 -14.77
CA PHE A 74 -10.89 -0.92 -13.99
C PHE A 74 -11.93 -0.35 -13.01
N ASP A 75 -13.23 -0.54 -13.30
CA ASP A 75 -14.35 -0.04 -12.51
C ASP A 75 -14.90 -1.06 -11.49
N LYS A 76 -14.41 -2.29 -11.51
CA LYS A 76 -14.83 -3.35 -10.59
C LYS A 76 -13.85 -3.54 -9.46
N VAL A 77 -14.37 -3.64 -8.24
CA VAL A 77 -13.58 -3.84 -7.02
C VAL A 77 -14.00 -5.13 -6.33
N LEU A 78 -13.05 -6.00 -6.05
CA LEU A 78 -13.25 -7.17 -5.19
C LEU A 78 -13.45 -6.68 -3.75
N ASP A 79 -14.64 -6.89 -3.22
CA ASP A 79 -14.94 -6.56 -1.83
C ASP A 79 -14.30 -7.59 -0.90
N ILE A 80 -13.32 -7.15 -0.11
CA ILE A 80 -12.46 -8.05 0.66
C ILE A 80 -12.85 -7.99 2.14
N HIS A 81 -13.20 -9.13 2.74
CA HIS A 81 -13.43 -9.24 4.17
C HIS A 81 -12.10 -9.38 4.93
N LYS A 82 -11.20 -10.25 4.46
CA LYS A 82 -9.88 -10.44 5.06
C LYS A 82 -8.78 -10.37 4.01
N CYS A 83 -7.84 -9.43 4.21
CA CYS A 83 -6.60 -9.36 3.47
C CYS A 83 -5.47 -10.00 4.30
N TRP A 84 -4.73 -10.94 3.69
CA TRP A 84 -3.62 -11.66 4.31
C TRP A 84 -2.26 -11.01 4.00
N LEU A 85 -2.25 -9.87 3.31
CA LEU A 85 -1.00 -9.22 2.90
C LEU A 85 -0.44 -8.28 3.97
N GLN A 86 -1.30 -7.58 4.71
CA GLN A 86 -0.92 -6.63 5.76
C GLN A 86 -1.53 -7.06 7.09
N ASP A 87 -0.95 -6.61 8.20
CA ASP A 87 -1.40 -6.87 9.56
C ASP A 87 -2.91 -6.63 9.73
N ASP A 88 -3.54 -7.34 10.66
CA ASP A 88 -4.99 -7.37 10.85
C ASP A 88 -5.59 -6.01 11.22
N ILE A 89 -4.81 -5.10 11.78
CA ILE A 89 -5.23 -3.71 12.02
C ILE A 89 -5.74 -3.04 10.73
N SER A 90 -5.12 -3.34 9.58
CA SER A 90 -5.54 -2.85 8.27
C SER A 90 -6.94 -3.34 7.88
N ASN A 91 -7.29 -4.60 8.20
CA ASN A 91 -8.63 -5.14 7.98
C ASN A 91 -9.65 -4.43 8.88
N ARG A 92 -9.32 -4.24 10.16
CA ARG A 92 -10.19 -3.57 11.14
C ARG A 92 -10.50 -2.14 10.71
N ILE A 93 -9.49 -1.34 10.34
CA ILE A 93 -9.65 0.05 9.90
C ILE A 93 -10.50 0.10 8.63
N ARG A 94 -10.15 -0.70 7.61
CA ARG A 94 -10.87 -0.73 6.33
C ARG A 94 -12.34 -1.09 6.50
N LEU A 95 -12.63 -2.12 7.28
CA LEU A 95 -14.01 -2.56 7.52
C LEU A 95 -14.81 -1.57 8.36
N ALA A 96 -14.19 -0.94 9.37
CA ALA A 96 -14.84 0.09 10.16
C ALA A 96 -15.20 1.33 9.32
N ILE A 97 -14.29 1.80 8.46
CA ILE A 97 -14.59 2.91 7.54
C ILE A 97 -15.69 2.52 6.54
N LYS A 98 -15.63 1.30 5.99
CA LYS A 98 -16.70 0.79 5.11
C LYS A 98 -18.05 0.81 5.80
N ASP A 99 -18.13 0.24 7.01
CA ASP A 99 -19.36 0.13 7.79
C ASP A 99 -19.91 1.52 8.15
N TYR A 100 -19.05 2.42 8.59
CA TYR A 100 -19.42 3.81 8.85
C TYR A 100 -20.08 4.46 7.61
N CYS A 101 -19.45 4.34 6.45
CA CYS A 101 -19.96 4.93 5.21
C CYS A 101 -21.25 4.27 4.71
N LEU A 102 -21.51 3.01 5.06
CA LEU A 102 -22.75 2.30 4.69
C LEU A 102 -23.91 2.63 5.62
N THR A 103 -23.63 2.98 6.88
CA THR A 103 -24.65 3.22 7.93
C THR A 103 -24.98 4.69 8.14
N HIS A 104 -24.15 5.61 7.60
CA HIS A 104 -24.38 7.05 7.67
C HIS A 104 -24.69 7.62 6.29
N GLU A 105 -25.69 8.51 6.23
CA GLU A 105 -26.04 9.18 4.98
C GLU A 105 -24.94 10.14 4.50
N GLY A 106 -24.83 10.26 3.17
CA GLY A 106 -23.93 11.23 2.56
C GLY A 106 -22.51 10.75 2.31
N TYR A 107 -22.23 9.44 2.41
CA TYR A 107 -20.93 8.84 2.09
C TYR A 107 -21.01 7.91 0.86
N PRO A 108 -21.45 8.39 -0.32
CA PRO A 108 -21.48 7.54 -1.51
C PRO A 108 -20.09 7.09 -1.89
N PHE A 109 -19.95 5.80 -2.23
CA PHE A 109 -18.73 5.24 -2.75
C PHE A 109 -18.48 5.74 -4.17
N PHE A 110 -17.21 5.84 -4.55
CA PHE A 110 -16.82 6.44 -5.80
C PHE A 110 -17.26 5.61 -7.02
N ASP A 111 -17.90 6.26 -7.99
CA ASP A 111 -18.14 5.69 -9.31
C ASP A 111 -17.03 6.08 -10.27
N LEU A 112 -16.18 5.12 -10.64
CA LEU A 112 -15.03 5.37 -11.51
C LEU A 112 -15.42 5.72 -12.95
N ARG A 113 -16.63 5.33 -13.41
CA ARG A 113 -17.10 5.66 -14.76
C ARG A 113 -17.69 7.04 -14.84
N ASN A 114 -18.54 7.36 -13.88
CA ASN A 114 -19.27 8.64 -13.87
C ASN A 114 -18.47 9.75 -13.19
N GLN A 115 -17.37 9.40 -12.49
CA GLN A 115 -16.54 10.34 -11.73
C GLN A 115 -17.37 11.11 -10.69
N GLU A 116 -18.09 10.38 -9.87
CA GLU A 116 -18.95 10.92 -8.82
C GLU A 116 -18.87 10.07 -7.55
N GLY A 117 -19.31 10.58 -6.42
CA GLY A 117 -19.22 9.96 -5.11
C GLY A 117 -18.44 10.82 -4.14
N PHE A 118 -18.16 10.30 -2.95
CA PHE A 118 -17.44 11.05 -1.91
C PHE A 118 -16.18 10.33 -1.43
N ILE A 119 -16.30 9.09 -0.93
CA ILE A 119 -15.15 8.33 -0.47
C ILE A 119 -14.53 7.53 -1.63
N ARG A 120 -13.20 7.62 -1.78
CA ARG A 120 -12.52 7.12 -2.98
C ARG A 120 -11.48 6.04 -2.70
N THR A 121 -10.48 6.34 -1.89
CA THR A 121 -9.35 5.42 -1.63
C THR A 121 -8.93 5.51 -0.17
N LEU A 122 -8.47 4.39 0.36
CA LEU A 122 -7.87 4.28 1.68
C LEU A 122 -6.47 3.70 1.56
N MET A 123 -5.45 4.45 1.96
CA MET A 123 -4.09 3.95 2.08
C MET A 123 -3.75 3.71 3.55
N ILE A 124 -3.19 2.53 3.84
CA ILE A 124 -2.70 2.17 5.17
C ILE A 124 -1.24 1.79 5.06
N ARG A 125 -0.41 2.40 5.91
CA ARG A 125 1.00 2.04 6.08
C ARG A 125 1.27 1.68 7.53
N THR A 126 1.97 0.57 7.73
CA THR A 126 2.52 0.14 9.01
C THR A 126 4.04 0.27 8.98
N ALA A 127 4.68 0.45 10.12
CA ALA A 127 6.13 0.49 10.24
C ALA A 127 6.62 -0.52 11.27
N SER A 128 7.89 -0.92 11.14
CA SER A 128 8.58 -1.82 12.09
C SER A 128 8.63 -1.28 13.51
N THR A 129 8.53 0.05 13.67
CA THR A 129 8.50 0.77 14.96
C THR A 129 7.13 0.72 15.65
N GLY A 130 6.11 0.19 14.99
CA GLY A 130 4.70 0.24 15.44
C GLY A 130 3.95 1.50 14.98
N ASP A 131 4.60 2.44 14.29
CA ASP A 131 3.90 3.58 13.69
C ASP A 131 2.88 3.11 12.65
N LEU A 132 1.71 3.75 12.64
CA LEU A 132 0.58 3.45 11.77
C LEU A 132 0.09 4.73 11.09
N MET A 133 0.14 4.75 9.76
CA MET A 133 -0.38 5.84 8.94
C MET A 133 -1.64 5.40 8.20
N VAL A 134 -2.66 6.25 8.25
CA VAL A 134 -3.90 6.11 7.50
C VAL A 134 -4.13 7.37 6.69
N VAL A 135 -4.36 7.22 5.39
CA VAL A 135 -4.70 8.33 4.48
C VAL A 135 -6.03 8.02 3.82
N VAL A 136 -7.02 8.87 4.05
CA VAL A 136 -8.34 8.78 3.42
C VAL A 136 -8.42 9.74 2.26
N VAL A 137 -8.77 9.26 1.08
CA VAL A 137 -8.91 10.08 -0.12
C VAL A 137 -10.39 10.30 -0.40
N PHE A 138 -10.79 11.57 -0.42
CA PHE A 138 -12.13 12.00 -0.79
C PHE A 138 -12.12 12.57 -2.21
N PHE A 139 -13.23 12.45 -2.93
CA PHE A 139 -13.34 12.96 -4.29
C PHE A 139 -13.50 14.50 -4.33
N HIS A 140 -14.31 15.05 -3.44
CA HIS A 140 -14.53 16.48 -3.31
C HIS A 140 -14.49 16.93 -1.86
N GLU A 141 -14.35 18.23 -1.63
CA GLU A 141 -14.40 18.78 -0.27
C GLU A 141 -15.86 18.80 0.25
N ASP A 142 -16.03 18.21 1.42
CA ASP A 142 -17.18 18.36 2.30
C ASP A 142 -16.65 18.28 3.73
N LYS A 143 -16.42 19.45 4.31
CA LYS A 143 -15.76 19.58 5.62
C LYS A 143 -16.50 18.81 6.72
N GLU A 144 -17.81 18.93 6.76
CA GLU A 144 -18.63 18.33 7.83
C GLU A 144 -18.53 16.80 7.80
N ARG A 145 -18.75 16.20 6.63
CA ARG A 145 -18.66 14.75 6.45
C ARG A 145 -17.23 14.21 6.64
N ARG A 146 -16.26 14.93 6.09
CA ARG A 146 -14.84 14.57 6.25
C ARG A 146 -14.42 14.56 7.72
N GLU A 147 -14.75 15.64 8.47
CA GLU A 147 -14.43 15.76 9.89
C GLU A 147 -15.13 14.66 10.71
N ALA A 148 -16.39 14.35 10.43
CA ALA A 148 -17.15 13.32 11.13
C ALA A 148 -16.51 11.95 10.94
N LEU A 149 -16.16 11.57 9.70
CA LEU A 149 -15.49 10.28 9.43
C LEU A 149 -14.10 10.22 10.06
N LEU A 150 -13.29 11.26 9.93
CA LEU A 150 -11.92 11.26 10.45
C LEU A 150 -11.90 11.27 11.99
N SER A 151 -12.86 11.97 12.65
CA SER A 151 -13.04 11.91 14.10
C SER A 151 -13.39 10.48 14.55
N TYR A 152 -14.35 9.84 13.88
CA TYR A 152 -14.71 8.45 14.16
C TYR A 152 -13.47 7.53 14.03
N VAL A 153 -12.70 7.64 12.96
CA VAL A 153 -11.48 6.82 12.77
C VAL A 153 -10.46 7.10 13.88
N ALA A 154 -10.24 8.36 14.25
CA ALA A 154 -9.29 8.74 15.31
C ALA A 154 -9.70 8.26 16.72
N GLU A 155 -10.98 8.12 16.96
CA GLU A 155 -11.55 7.63 18.23
C GLU A 155 -11.52 6.11 18.30
N GLN A 156 -11.89 5.43 17.20
CA GLN A 156 -11.93 3.96 17.14
C GLN A 156 -10.53 3.33 17.09
N PHE A 157 -9.54 4.05 16.57
CA PHE A 157 -8.17 3.54 16.36
C PHE A 157 -7.13 4.50 16.96
N PRO A 158 -7.02 4.60 18.28
CA PRO A 158 -6.07 5.49 18.95
C PRO A 158 -4.60 5.14 18.66
N GLU A 159 -4.33 3.92 18.17
CA GLU A 159 -3.02 3.46 17.72
C GLU A 159 -2.54 4.14 16.43
N ILE A 160 -3.40 4.86 15.71
CA ILE A 160 -3.00 5.62 14.50
C ILE A 160 -2.10 6.80 14.92
N THR A 161 -0.82 6.74 14.48
CA THR A 161 0.17 7.79 14.75
C THR A 161 0.16 8.92 13.71
N SER A 162 -0.45 8.67 12.54
CA SER A 162 -0.52 9.59 11.41
C SER A 162 -1.85 9.40 10.66
N LEU A 163 -2.85 10.22 10.98
CA LEU A 163 -4.12 10.27 10.24
C LEU A 163 -4.14 11.46 9.31
N GLN A 164 -4.25 11.20 8.02
CA GLN A 164 -4.16 12.19 6.96
C GLN A 164 -5.32 12.03 5.97
N TYR A 165 -5.54 13.06 5.16
CA TYR A 165 -6.52 13.00 4.09
C TYR A 165 -6.08 13.78 2.85
N VAL A 166 -6.74 13.49 1.74
CA VAL A 166 -6.53 14.13 0.44
C VAL A 166 -7.88 14.39 -0.20
N ILE A 167 -8.01 15.56 -0.84
CA ILE A 167 -9.11 15.84 -1.76
C ILE A 167 -8.59 15.62 -3.18
N ASN A 168 -9.05 14.57 -3.85
CA ASN A 168 -8.62 14.22 -5.19
C ASN A 168 -9.80 14.15 -6.16
N GLY A 169 -10.15 15.29 -6.76
CA GLY A 169 -11.18 15.41 -7.79
C GLY A 169 -10.74 15.08 -9.21
N LYS A 170 -9.55 14.50 -9.40
CA LYS A 170 -9.04 14.11 -10.74
C LYS A 170 -9.67 12.81 -11.23
N CYS A 171 -9.56 12.56 -12.54
CA CYS A 171 -10.02 11.31 -13.13
C CYS A 171 -9.17 10.08 -12.71
N ASN A 172 -7.92 10.28 -12.25
CA ASN A 172 -7.07 9.21 -11.76
C ASN A 172 -6.90 9.26 -10.22
N ASP A 173 -6.45 8.19 -9.62
CA ASP A 173 -6.28 8.01 -8.18
C ASP A 173 -4.89 8.43 -7.64
N THR A 174 -4.00 8.92 -8.52
CA THR A 174 -2.66 9.37 -8.14
C THR A 174 -2.73 10.57 -7.19
N ILE A 175 -2.05 10.49 -6.06
CA ILE A 175 -2.00 11.56 -5.04
C ILE A 175 -0.65 12.29 -4.99
N THR A 176 0.30 11.96 -5.88
CA THR A 176 1.66 12.51 -5.85
C THR A 176 1.73 14.02 -6.06
N ASP A 177 0.81 14.56 -6.84
CA ASP A 177 0.65 15.99 -7.16
C ASP A 177 -0.45 16.67 -6.33
N GLN A 178 -1.08 15.95 -5.39
CA GLN A 178 -2.11 16.50 -4.50
C GLN A 178 -1.52 16.94 -3.17
N GLU A 179 -2.13 17.90 -2.51
CA GLU A 179 -1.83 18.25 -1.14
C GLU A 179 -2.35 17.18 -0.19
N ILE A 180 -1.52 16.73 0.74
CA ILE A 180 -1.90 15.79 1.79
C ILE A 180 -1.94 16.53 3.12
N LEU A 181 -3.10 16.53 3.75
CA LEU A 181 -3.37 17.30 4.95
C LEU A 181 -3.39 16.36 6.16
N VAL A 182 -2.70 16.77 7.24
CA VAL A 182 -2.70 16.04 8.50
C VAL A 182 -3.95 16.39 9.29
N TYR A 183 -4.75 15.38 9.60
CA TYR A 183 -5.89 15.52 10.50
C TYR A 183 -5.46 15.36 11.97
N LYS A 184 -4.66 14.32 12.26
CA LYS A 184 -4.16 14.02 13.61
C LYS A 184 -2.79 13.36 13.57
N GLY A 185 -1.94 13.72 14.51
CA GLY A 185 -0.62 13.12 14.67
C GLY A 185 0.46 13.71 13.76
N LYS A 186 1.31 12.85 13.20
CA LYS A 186 2.46 13.24 12.39
C LYS A 186 2.14 13.21 10.90
N ASP A 187 2.94 13.92 10.08
CA ASP A 187 2.92 13.86 8.61
C ASP A 187 3.63 12.64 8.03
N HIS A 188 4.18 11.77 8.88
CA HIS A 188 5.02 10.63 8.50
C HIS A 188 4.97 9.52 9.56
N ILE A 189 5.50 8.36 9.17
CA ILE A 189 5.87 7.26 10.07
C ILE A 189 7.38 7.06 10.03
N ILE A 190 7.93 6.38 11.03
CA ILE A 190 9.34 6.04 11.11
C ILE A 190 9.50 4.54 10.88
N GLU A 191 10.29 4.18 9.87
CA GLU A 191 10.82 2.84 9.69
C GLU A 191 12.22 2.75 10.27
N GLU A 192 12.58 1.58 10.82
CA GLU A 192 13.90 1.37 11.39
C GLU A 192 14.58 0.13 10.78
N MET A 193 15.88 0.25 10.47
CA MET A 193 16.70 -0.84 9.95
C MET A 193 18.13 -0.68 10.44
N GLU A 194 18.65 -1.64 11.21
CA GLU A 194 19.99 -1.60 11.85
C GLU A 194 20.28 -0.30 12.61
N GLY A 195 19.27 0.25 13.33
CA GLY A 195 19.39 1.51 14.05
C GLY A 195 19.33 2.77 13.16
N LEU A 196 19.21 2.63 11.84
CA LEU A 196 18.90 3.72 10.94
C LEU A 196 17.40 3.99 10.95
N LYS A 197 17.03 5.26 11.09
CA LYS A 197 15.62 5.70 11.10
C LYS A 197 15.29 6.44 9.80
N PHE A 198 14.28 5.98 9.12
CA PHE A 198 13.82 6.53 7.85
C PHE A 198 12.46 7.19 8.04
N LYS A 199 12.37 8.48 7.71
CA LYS A 199 11.11 9.21 7.67
C LYS A 199 10.36 8.85 6.39
N VAL A 200 9.20 8.18 6.53
CA VAL A 200 8.39 7.71 5.43
C VAL A 200 7.05 8.46 5.41
N GLY A 201 6.90 9.36 4.46
CA GLY A 201 5.65 10.07 4.22
C GLY A 201 4.67 9.27 3.34
N PRO A 202 3.45 9.77 3.14
CA PRO A 202 2.45 9.08 2.32
C PRO A 202 2.88 8.90 0.86
N LYS A 203 3.63 9.86 0.30
CA LYS A 203 4.16 9.81 -1.08
C LYS A 203 5.50 9.10 -1.20
N SER A 204 6.18 8.82 -0.08
CA SER A 204 7.52 8.22 -0.10
C SER A 204 7.47 6.80 -0.66
N PHE A 205 8.43 6.49 -1.55
CA PHE A 205 8.70 5.11 -1.89
C PHE A 205 9.48 4.45 -0.74
N TYR A 206 9.01 3.32 -0.28
CA TYR A 206 9.69 2.42 0.64
C TYR A 206 9.32 0.99 0.28
N GLN A 207 10.25 0.05 0.36
CA GLN A 207 10.00 -1.35 0.00
C GLN A 207 8.86 -1.93 0.84
N THR A 208 7.86 -2.48 0.17
CA THR A 208 6.60 -2.90 0.82
C THR A 208 6.72 -4.15 1.69
N ASN A 209 7.80 -4.91 1.57
CA ASN A 209 8.18 -5.98 2.47
C ASN A 209 9.51 -5.61 3.14
N SER A 210 9.44 -4.94 4.30
CA SER A 210 10.61 -4.42 5.02
C SER A 210 11.60 -5.53 5.40
N ALA A 211 11.11 -6.67 5.86
CA ALA A 211 11.97 -7.80 6.25
C ALA A 211 12.75 -8.39 5.06
N GLN A 212 12.08 -8.57 3.93
CA GLN A 212 12.75 -9.08 2.72
C GLN A 212 13.66 -8.03 2.07
N ALA A 213 13.32 -6.75 2.17
CA ALA A 213 14.18 -5.64 1.74
C ALA A 213 15.48 -5.62 2.55
N TYR A 214 15.40 -5.82 3.85
CA TYR A 214 16.58 -5.94 4.71
C TYR A 214 17.49 -7.09 4.27
N ASN A 215 16.93 -8.27 3.98
CA ASN A 215 17.71 -9.40 3.46
C ASN A 215 18.35 -9.07 2.09
N LEU A 216 17.61 -8.42 1.20
CA LEU A 216 18.12 -7.96 -0.10
C LEU A 216 19.30 -7.00 0.09
N TYR A 217 19.19 -6.03 0.99
CA TYR A 217 20.25 -5.05 1.23
C TYR A 217 21.48 -5.67 1.89
N LYS A 218 21.32 -6.66 2.77
CA LYS A 218 22.44 -7.43 3.31
C LYS A 218 23.23 -8.15 2.21
N ILE A 219 22.54 -8.78 1.27
CA ILE A 219 23.15 -9.46 0.13
C ILE A 219 23.88 -8.45 -0.76
N ALA A 220 23.23 -7.31 -1.08
CA ALA A 220 23.83 -6.26 -1.89
C ALA A 220 25.09 -5.70 -1.23
N ARG A 221 25.06 -5.42 0.09
CA ARG A 221 26.24 -4.99 0.86
C ARG A 221 27.35 -6.03 0.85
N SER A 222 27.00 -7.30 1.05
CA SER A 222 27.99 -8.41 1.02
C SER A 222 28.63 -8.55 -0.37
N PHE A 223 27.86 -8.45 -1.45
CA PHE A 223 28.41 -8.56 -2.81
C PHE A 223 29.22 -7.34 -3.22
N ALA A 224 28.88 -6.15 -2.73
CA ALA A 224 29.63 -4.93 -2.99
C ALA A 224 31.05 -4.95 -2.41
N GLN A 225 31.29 -5.70 -1.32
CA GLN A 225 32.61 -5.85 -0.68
C GLN A 225 33.32 -4.50 -0.40
N LEU A 226 32.54 -3.49 0.01
CA LEU A 226 33.06 -2.15 0.25
C LEU A 226 34.06 -2.16 1.41
N THR A 227 35.18 -1.43 1.23
CA THR A 227 36.25 -1.30 2.23
C THR A 227 36.21 0.06 2.97
N GLY A 228 35.31 0.96 2.52
CA GLY A 228 35.14 2.30 3.05
C GLY A 228 35.90 3.40 2.28
N ASN A 229 36.64 3.03 1.22
CA ASN A 229 37.40 3.97 0.39
C ASN A 229 36.75 4.19 -0.99
N GLU A 230 35.71 3.43 -1.31
CA GLU A 230 35.04 3.47 -2.61
C GLU A 230 34.07 4.65 -2.69
N LEU A 231 33.94 5.24 -3.88
CA LEU A 231 32.85 6.16 -4.20
C LEU A 231 31.65 5.37 -4.74
N VAL A 232 30.54 5.43 -4.01
CA VAL A 232 29.30 4.73 -4.36
C VAL A 232 28.24 5.74 -4.80
N TYR A 233 27.59 5.47 -5.93
CA TYR A 233 26.47 6.24 -6.43
C TYR A 233 25.15 5.44 -6.18
N ASP A 234 24.23 6.01 -5.42
CA ASP A 234 22.87 5.50 -5.28
C ASP A 234 21.94 6.32 -6.19
N LEU A 235 21.69 5.80 -7.39
CA LEU A 235 20.83 6.44 -8.39
C LEU A 235 19.36 6.13 -8.05
N TYR A 236 18.52 7.17 -8.11
CA TYR A 236 17.10 7.10 -7.70
C TYR A 236 16.91 6.77 -6.22
N THR A 237 17.71 7.36 -5.39
CA THR A 237 17.90 7.06 -3.96
C THR A 237 16.61 7.05 -3.11
N GLY A 238 15.55 7.77 -3.51
CA GLY A 238 14.27 7.83 -2.80
C GLY A 238 14.44 8.29 -1.34
N THR A 239 14.15 7.42 -0.37
CA THR A 239 14.35 7.69 1.06
C THR A 239 15.81 7.53 1.51
N GLY A 240 16.72 7.25 0.59
CA GLY A 240 18.14 7.03 0.90
C GLY A 240 18.44 5.71 1.62
N THR A 241 17.52 4.75 1.56
CA THR A 241 17.62 3.52 2.35
C THR A 241 18.87 2.72 2.00
N ILE A 242 19.14 2.49 0.70
CA ILE A 242 20.28 1.68 0.26
C ILE A 242 21.58 2.42 0.55
N ALA A 243 21.70 3.69 0.16
CA ALA A 243 22.90 4.50 0.39
C ALA A 243 23.32 4.48 1.86
N ASN A 244 22.38 4.77 2.77
CA ASN A 244 22.65 4.78 4.21
C ASN A 244 22.97 3.37 4.75
N PHE A 245 22.35 2.32 4.20
CA PHE A 245 22.60 0.96 4.66
C PHE A 245 23.97 0.43 4.25
N VAL A 246 24.45 0.74 3.04
CA VAL A 246 25.74 0.23 2.54
C VAL A 246 26.93 1.07 2.99
N SER A 247 26.70 2.30 3.50
CA SER A 247 27.76 3.19 4.01
C SER A 247 28.29 2.80 5.41
N ARG A 248 27.81 1.72 6.01
CA ARG A 248 28.19 1.21 7.33
C ARG A 248 29.00 -0.06 7.29
#